data_9a9744cd1b3b56dcbeffedcc46192f35
#
_entry.id   9a9744cd1b3b56dcbeffedcc46192f35
#
_cell.length_a   1.000
_cell.length_b   1.000
_cell.length_c   1.000
_cell.angle_alpha   90.00
_cell.angle_beta   90.00
_cell.angle_gamma   90.00
#
_symmetry.space_group_name_H-M   'P 1'
#
loop_
_entity.id
_entity.type
_entity.pdbx_description
1 polymer ?
#
loop_
_entity_poly.entity_id
_entity_poly.type
_entity_poly.pdbx_seq_one_letter_code
_entity_poly.pdbx_strand_id
1 'polypeptide(L)'
;MITVAIIGIIAAIAYPSYTDYVQQARRADGQGAMLQAAQWMERQFTVNGNYNSDFNSVDGDGNAIKPYDTDFYSIVVSGSTTSTYTIQGTPTGAQASDDCKILSVTSVGVKSAKESDGTAIDGCWD
;
A
#
# COMPACT_ATOMS: atom_id res chain seq x y z
N MET A 1 -24.69 -20.85 32.47
CA MET A 1 -24.56 -21.64 31.20
C MET A 1 -25.06 -20.84 29.98
N ILE A 2 -26.28 -20.28 30.00
CA ILE A 2 -26.84 -19.50 28.86
C ILE A 2 -26.01 -18.24 28.55
N THR A 3 -25.48 -17.55 29.56
CA THR A 3 -24.64 -16.36 29.39
C THR A 3 -23.35 -16.63 28.60
N VAL A 4 -22.69 -17.75 28.85
CA VAL A 4 -21.48 -18.15 28.12
C VAL A 4 -21.80 -18.48 26.65
N ALA A 5 -22.95 -19.10 26.37
CA ALA A 5 -23.40 -19.39 25.01
C ALA A 5 -23.67 -18.08 24.23
N ILE A 6 -24.32 -17.09 24.84
CA ILE A 6 -24.59 -15.78 24.22
C ILE A 6 -23.28 -15.04 23.92
N ILE A 7 -22.32 -15.02 24.84
CA ILE A 7 -21.01 -14.42 24.63
C ILE A 7 -20.27 -15.09 23.47
N GLY A 8 -20.32 -16.42 23.38
CA GLY A 8 -19.72 -17.18 22.28
C GLY A 8 -20.29 -16.81 20.90
N ILE A 9 -21.61 -16.64 20.81
CA ILE A 9 -22.28 -16.27 19.55
C ILE A 9 -21.90 -14.84 19.14
N ILE A 10 -21.89 -13.90 20.07
CA ILE A 10 -21.50 -12.50 19.81
C ILE A 10 -20.04 -12.42 19.39
N ALA A 11 -19.14 -13.13 20.06
CA ALA A 11 -17.73 -13.15 19.73
C ALA A 11 -17.45 -13.74 18.33
N ALA A 12 -18.20 -14.76 17.92
CA ALA A 12 -18.08 -15.38 16.61
C ALA A 12 -18.41 -14.42 15.45
N ILE A 13 -19.30 -13.44 15.67
CA ILE A 13 -19.67 -12.44 14.67
C ILE A 13 -18.76 -11.22 14.77
N ALA A 14 -18.38 -10.81 15.97
CA ALA A 14 -17.60 -9.59 16.20
C ALA A 14 -16.14 -9.72 15.75
N TYR A 15 -15.54 -10.91 15.88
CA TYR A 15 -14.13 -11.11 15.57
C TYR A 15 -13.80 -10.91 14.06
N PRO A 16 -14.49 -11.55 13.09
CA PRO A 16 -14.19 -11.34 11.68
C PRO A 16 -14.43 -9.89 11.25
N SER A 17 -15.50 -9.26 11.73
CA SER A 17 -15.78 -7.86 11.40
C SER A 17 -14.70 -6.90 11.90
N TYR A 18 -14.08 -7.18 13.04
CA TYR A 18 -12.98 -6.38 13.57
C TYR A 18 -11.71 -6.51 12.72
N THR A 19 -11.37 -7.73 12.27
CA THR A 19 -10.19 -7.95 11.42
C THR A 19 -10.31 -7.24 10.08
N ASP A 20 -11.48 -7.27 9.44
CA ASP A 20 -11.74 -6.58 8.18
C ASP A 20 -11.60 -5.06 8.33
N TYR A 21 -12.14 -4.49 9.40
CA TYR A 21 -12.01 -3.06 9.70
C TYR A 21 -10.55 -2.65 9.91
N VAL A 22 -9.77 -3.45 10.64
CA VAL A 22 -8.35 -3.19 10.87
C VAL A 22 -7.56 -3.27 9.55
N GLN A 23 -7.83 -4.25 8.69
CA GLN A 23 -7.18 -4.36 7.38
C GLN A 23 -7.51 -3.16 6.50
N GLN A 24 -8.76 -2.71 6.48
CA GLN A 24 -9.17 -1.52 5.75
C GLN A 24 -8.47 -0.25 6.25
N ALA A 25 -8.36 -0.07 7.57
CA ALA A 25 -7.64 1.07 8.15
C ALA A 25 -6.15 1.07 7.77
N ARG A 26 -5.49 -0.09 7.82
CA ARG A 26 -4.09 -0.24 7.39
C ARG A 26 -3.91 0.00 5.90
N ARG A 27 -4.88 -0.41 5.08
CA ARG A 27 -4.90 -0.14 3.64
C ARG A 27 -4.96 1.35 3.36
N ALA A 28 -5.83 2.09 4.05
CA ALA A 28 -5.92 3.54 3.94
C ALA A 28 -4.60 4.25 4.32
N ASP A 29 -3.90 3.75 5.34
CA ASP A 29 -2.57 4.24 5.72
C ASP A 29 -1.55 4.02 4.59
N GLY A 30 -1.49 2.81 4.02
CA GLY A 30 -0.64 2.49 2.86
C GLY A 30 -0.96 3.36 1.63
N GLN A 31 -2.23 3.58 1.33
CA GLN A 31 -2.68 4.47 0.25
C GLN A 31 -2.22 5.92 0.48
N GLY A 32 -2.33 6.41 1.72
CA GLY A 32 -1.84 7.73 2.10
C GLY A 32 -0.33 7.89 1.88
N ALA A 33 0.46 6.88 2.27
CA ALA A 33 1.90 6.86 2.05
C ALA A 33 2.26 6.82 0.55
N MET A 34 1.53 6.06 -0.27
CA MET A 34 1.71 6.03 -1.72
C MET A 34 1.42 7.39 -2.37
N LEU A 35 0.40 8.11 -1.91
CA LEU A 35 0.09 9.45 -2.40
C LEU A 35 1.17 10.47 -2.00
N GLN A 36 1.76 10.35 -0.81
CA GLN A 36 2.90 11.17 -0.40
C GLN A 36 4.13 10.89 -1.29
N ALA A 37 4.38 9.62 -1.61
CA ALA A 37 5.43 9.23 -2.54
C ALA A 37 5.18 9.81 -3.95
N ALA A 38 3.94 9.79 -4.43
CA ALA A 38 3.56 10.42 -5.69
C ALA A 38 3.84 11.93 -5.69
N GLN A 39 3.48 12.64 -4.63
CA GLN A 39 3.78 14.08 -4.50
C GLN A 39 5.29 14.36 -4.49
N TRP A 40 6.09 13.47 -3.91
CA TRP A 40 7.54 13.58 -3.96
C TRP A 40 8.04 13.43 -5.40
N MET A 41 7.53 12.45 -6.17
CA MET A 41 7.87 12.26 -7.58
C MET A 41 7.53 13.50 -8.43
N GLU A 42 6.37 14.12 -8.20
CA GLU A 42 5.97 15.35 -8.90
C GLU A 42 6.92 16.53 -8.57
N ARG A 43 7.36 16.64 -7.33
CA ARG A 43 8.38 17.65 -6.96
C ARG A 43 9.71 17.40 -7.66
N GLN A 44 10.15 16.14 -7.77
CA GLN A 44 11.37 15.78 -8.50
C GLN A 44 11.26 16.15 -9.98
N PHE A 45 10.11 15.89 -10.58
CA PHE A 45 9.84 16.31 -11.96
C PHE A 45 9.91 17.83 -12.13
N THR A 46 9.37 18.59 -11.19
CA THR A 46 9.40 20.07 -11.23
C THR A 46 10.83 20.61 -11.16
N VAL A 47 11.71 19.96 -10.41
CA VAL A 47 13.11 20.39 -10.23
C VAL A 47 14.01 19.86 -11.35
N ASN A 48 13.85 18.61 -11.75
CA ASN A 48 14.78 17.91 -12.63
C ASN A 48 14.26 17.75 -14.06
N GLY A 49 12.97 18.01 -14.31
CA GLY A 49 12.33 17.83 -15.61
C GLY A 49 12.09 16.37 -16.02
N ASN A 50 12.28 15.42 -15.10
CA ASN A 50 12.06 14.00 -15.34
C ASN A 50 11.78 13.24 -14.03
N TYR A 51 11.23 12.02 -14.15
CA TYR A 51 10.98 11.11 -13.01
C TYR A 51 12.11 10.10 -12.77
N ASN A 52 13.23 10.21 -13.44
CA ASN A 52 14.42 9.41 -13.15
C ASN A 52 15.00 9.85 -11.80
N SER A 53 14.57 9.22 -10.73
CA SER A 53 14.92 9.60 -9.36
C SER A 53 15.42 8.41 -8.56
N ASP A 54 16.20 8.69 -7.55
CA ASP A 54 16.74 7.71 -6.62
C ASP A 54 15.75 7.38 -5.48
N PHE A 55 14.45 7.32 -5.79
CA PHE A 55 13.41 7.02 -4.79
C PHE A 55 13.68 5.73 -4.01
N ASN A 56 14.16 4.70 -4.72
CA ASN A 56 14.52 3.41 -4.15
C ASN A 56 16.03 3.31 -3.83
N SER A 57 16.72 4.44 -3.65
CA SER A 57 18.14 4.47 -3.38
C SER A 57 18.50 3.73 -2.08
N VAL A 58 19.76 3.35 -1.97
CA VAL A 58 20.34 2.79 -0.75
C VAL A 58 21.13 3.87 0.00
N ASP A 59 21.19 3.78 1.31
CA ASP A 59 22.07 4.61 2.13
C ASP A 59 23.56 4.21 1.95
N GLY A 60 24.46 4.94 2.61
CA GLY A 60 25.88 4.66 2.56
C GLY A 60 26.31 3.29 3.08
N ASP A 61 25.44 2.61 3.82
CA ASP A 61 25.63 1.27 4.38
C ASP A 61 24.96 0.17 3.52
N GLY A 62 24.33 0.55 2.40
CA GLY A 62 23.70 -0.37 1.45
C GLY A 62 22.25 -0.77 1.82
N ASN A 63 21.63 -0.11 2.83
CA ASN A 63 20.24 -0.35 3.17
C ASN A 63 19.32 0.47 2.26
N ALA A 64 18.21 -0.12 1.83
CA ALA A 64 17.22 0.60 1.02
C ALA A 64 16.60 1.76 1.81
N ILE A 65 16.73 2.97 1.28
CA ILE A 65 16.04 4.15 1.80
C ILE A 65 14.60 4.09 1.30
N LYS A 66 13.67 3.79 2.22
CA LYS A 66 12.25 3.68 1.93
C LYS A 66 11.47 4.67 2.78
N PRO A 67 11.53 5.97 2.46
CA PRO A 67 11.01 7.03 3.35
C PRO A 67 9.50 7.01 3.52
N TYR A 68 8.79 6.24 2.70
CA TYR A 68 7.32 6.14 2.72
C TYR A 68 6.80 4.76 3.11
N ASP A 69 7.67 3.80 3.46
CA ASP A 69 7.22 2.53 4.01
C ASP A 69 6.41 2.77 5.30
N THR A 70 5.33 2.03 5.45
CA THR A 70 4.56 1.98 6.71
C THR A 70 4.83 0.65 7.42
N ASP A 71 4.30 0.49 8.63
CA ASP A 71 4.42 -0.77 9.38
C ASP A 71 3.81 -1.97 8.64
N PHE A 72 2.90 -1.70 7.68
CA PHE A 72 2.10 -2.71 7.00
C PHE A 72 2.23 -2.73 5.49
N TYR A 73 2.91 -1.74 4.89
CA TYR A 73 3.12 -1.64 3.45
C TYR A 73 4.54 -1.20 3.13
N SER A 74 5.17 -1.93 2.22
CA SER A 74 6.42 -1.52 1.60
C SER A 74 6.13 -0.75 0.32
N ILE A 75 6.57 0.50 0.23
CA ILE A 75 6.28 1.42 -0.86
C ILE A 75 7.51 1.56 -1.75
N VAL A 76 7.36 1.24 -3.03
CA VAL A 76 8.45 1.33 -4.02
C VAL A 76 7.97 2.04 -5.28
N VAL A 77 8.89 2.73 -5.96
CA VAL A 77 8.65 3.18 -7.34
C VAL A 77 9.07 2.07 -8.28
N SER A 78 8.12 1.61 -9.09
CA SER A 78 8.29 0.56 -10.08
C SER A 78 8.17 1.19 -11.47
N GLY A 79 9.20 1.06 -12.30
CA GLY A 79 9.16 1.49 -13.70
C GLY A 79 9.14 3.02 -13.90
N SER A 80 10.03 3.75 -13.21
CA SER A 80 10.24 5.18 -13.51
C SER A 80 10.98 5.36 -14.85
N THR A 81 10.50 6.33 -15.61
CA THR A 81 11.10 6.80 -16.87
C THR A 81 11.27 8.31 -16.81
N THR A 82 11.67 8.95 -17.92
CA THR A 82 11.73 10.42 -18.00
C THR A 82 10.37 11.08 -17.84
N SER A 83 9.26 10.41 -18.23
CA SER A 83 7.92 11.01 -18.30
C SER A 83 6.84 10.27 -17.52
N THR A 84 7.12 9.08 -16.99
CA THR A 84 6.14 8.27 -16.28
C THR A 84 6.76 7.57 -15.09
N TYR A 85 5.92 7.24 -14.09
CA TYR A 85 6.26 6.36 -12.98
C TYR A 85 5.05 5.53 -12.55
N THR A 86 5.32 4.46 -11.83
CA THR A 86 4.30 3.68 -11.11
C THR A 86 4.79 3.45 -9.68
N ILE A 87 3.97 3.81 -8.71
CA ILE A 87 4.22 3.50 -7.30
C ILE A 87 3.47 2.24 -6.95
N GLN A 88 4.12 1.32 -6.26
CA GLN A 88 3.51 0.10 -5.75
C GLN A 88 3.62 0.05 -4.23
N GLY A 89 2.52 -0.33 -3.58
CA GLY A 89 2.45 -0.64 -2.17
C GLY A 89 2.18 -2.13 -2.00
N THR A 90 3.16 -2.85 -1.44
CA THR A 90 3.05 -4.28 -1.18
C THR A 90 2.75 -4.49 0.29
N PRO A 91 1.65 -5.21 0.65
CA PRO A 91 1.34 -5.47 2.04
C PRO A 91 2.37 -6.40 2.69
N THR A 92 2.71 -6.14 3.94
CA THR A 92 3.70 -6.88 4.71
C THR A 92 3.12 -7.39 6.03
N GLY A 93 3.74 -8.40 6.62
CA GLY A 93 3.36 -8.93 7.92
C GLY A 93 1.89 -9.36 7.99
N ALA A 94 1.18 -8.88 8.99
CA ALA A 94 -0.24 -9.21 9.20
C ALA A 94 -1.17 -8.69 8.09
N GLN A 95 -0.75 -7.70 7.31
CA GLN A 95 -1.53 -7.17 6.18
C GLN A 95 -1.43 -8.04 4.93
N ALA A 96 -0.45 -8.94 4.84
CA ALA A 96 -0.28 -9.84 3.69
C ALA A 96 -1.48 -10.76 3.42
N SER A 97 -2.35 -10.96 4.43
CA SER A 97 -3.61 -11.71 4.31
C SER A 97 -4.78 -10.89 3.76
N ASP A 98 -4.61 -9.57 3.58
CA ASP A 98 -5.64 -8.70 2.99
C ASP A 98 -5.96 -9.14 1.55
N ASP A 99 -7.23 -9.06 1.18
CA ASP A 99 -7.69 -9.41 -0.18
C ASP A 99 -7.11 -8.46 -1.24
N CYS A 100 -6.87 -7.20 -0.87
CA CYS A 100 -6.20 -6.22 -1.71
C CYS A 100 -4.68 -6.35 -1.60
N LYS A 101 -4.10 -7.15 -2.46
CA LYS A 101 -2.67 -7.49 -2.42
C LYS A 101 -1.78 -6.30 -2.76
N ILE A 102 -1.38 -6.14 -4.00
CA ILE A 102 -0.47 -5.08 -4.43
C ILE A 102 -1.31 -3.90 -4.90
N LEU A 103 -1.20 -2.78 -4.21
CA LEU A 103 -1.78 -1.51 -4.63
C LEU A 103 -0.82 -0.80 -5.58
N SER A 104 -1.35 -0.07 -6.56
CA SER A 104 -0.53 0.76 -7.46
C SER A 104 -1.21 2.06 -7.83
N VAL A 105 -0.39 3.09 -8.07
CA VAL A 105 -0.79 4.39 -8.60
C VAL A 105 0.22 4.83 -9.64
N THR A 106 -0.27 5.31 -10.77
CA THR A 106 0.57 5.78 -11.88
C THR A 106 0.72 7.30 -11.87
N SER A 107 1.68 7.83 -12.63
CA SER A 107 1.91 9.26 -12.82
C SER A 107 0.69 10.03 -13.37
N VAL A 108 -0.24 9.37 -14.03
CA VAL A 108 -1.49 9.95 -14.51
C VAL A 108 -2.66 9.75 -13.53
N GLY A 109 -2.38 9.28 -12.31
CA GLY A 109 -3.37 9.14 -11.25
C GLY A 109 -4.25 7.89 -11.35
N VAL A 110 -3.94 6.94 -12.23
CA VAL A 110 -4.68 5.66 -12.30
C VAL A 110 -4.31 4.81 -11.09
N LYS A 111 -5.32 4.47 -10.32
CA LYS A 111 -5.24 3.62 -9.12
C LYS A 111 -5.70 2.21 -9.48
N SER A 112 -4.98 1.21 -9.05
CA SER A 112 -5.34 -0.19 -9.26
C SER A 112 -4.83 -1.08 -8.12
N ALA A 113 -5.41 -2.25 -8.01
CA ALA A 113 -4.92 -3.31 -7.14
C ALA A 113 -4.83 -4.61 -7.94
N LYS A 114 -3.87 -5.45 -7.59
CA LYS A 114 -3.67 -6.73 -8.26
C LYS A 114 -3.10 -7.78 -7.32
N GLU A 115 -3.37 -9.02 -7.65
CA GLU A 115 -2.70 -10.17 -7.05
C GLU A 115 -1.22 -10.24 -7.44
N SER A 116 -0.48 -11.11 -6.77
CA SER A 116 0.92 -11.36 -7.09
C SER A 116 1.13 -11.94 -8.49
N ASP A 117 0.12 -12.60 -9.07
CA ASP A 117 0.10 -13.12 -10.44
C ASP A 117 -0.27 -12.08 -11.51
N GLY A 118 -0.67 -10.86 -11.08
CA GLY A 118 -1.06 -9.76 -11.95
C GLY A 118 -2.57 -9.64 -12.21
N THR A 119 -3.40 -10.52 -11.65
CA THR A 119 -4.87 -10.45 -11.75
C THR A 119 -5.38 -9.19 -11.06
N ALA A 120 -6.20 -8.39 -11.76
CA ALA A 120 -6.78 -7.16 -11.23
C ALA A 120 -7.81 -7.46 -10.13
N ILE A 121 -7.81 -6.63 -9.09
CA ILE A 121 -8.75 -6.68 -7.97
C ILE A 121 -9.48 -5.34 -7.90
N ASP A 122 -10.81 -5.38 -7.92
CA ASP A 122 -11.64 -4.19 -7.82
C ASP A 122 -12.00 -3.86 -6.36
N GLY A 123 -12.41 -2.60 -6.10
CA GLY A 123 -12.90 -2.17 -4.79
C GLY A 123 -11.84 -2.00 -3.71
N CYS A 124 -10.58 -1.87 -4.08
CA CYS A 124 -9.46 -1.72 -3.15
C CYS A 124 -9.02 -0.28 -2.91
N TRP A 125 -9.45 0.63 -3.76
CA TRP A 125 -9.22 2.07 -3.63
C TRP A 125 -10.56 2.78 -3.38
N ASP A 126 -10.62 3.52 -2.31
CA ASP A 126 -11.75 4.40 -1.95
C ASP A 126 -11.48 5.84 -2.40
#